data_80009cf214f8626ac7d0a4db1b34567e
#
_entry.id   80009cf214f8626ac7d0a4db1b34567e
#
_cell.length_a   1.000
_cell.length_b   1.000
_cell.length_c   1.000
_cell.angle_alpha   90.00
_cell.angle_beta   90.00
_cell.angle_gamma   90.00
#
_symmetry.space_group_name_H-M   'P 1'
#
loop_
_entity.id
_entity.type
_entity.pdbx_description
1 polymer ?
#
loop_
_entity_poly.entity_id
_entity_poly.type
_entity_poly.pdbx_seq_one_letter_code
_entity_poly.pdbx_strand_id
1 'polypeptide(L)'
;MDSLSHLLALLAPRCEVNLHCRFGGRWQAGHQQMRSGVVPWHVVLRGEGRLNVGGQTYHLRAEDVVLLPHGSPHLMESLVEWGQVLPVAHRFNGTVTEMRAGPAEGALEMLCGEFYFGPHVSWLFSEASTLIHLHTDAREDCPELDALLNILVRESLAQRPGGSAIVRSLGDTLLVLLLRMLLGEQQPPGGLLRLMSDERLMPAVLAVMATPEQPWTLESMAARAFLSRATFARHFARVYHLTPQAWLSQLRMALAARLLRLERQTNLEVIAERCGFQSQASFSKRFKMRYGVTPGEWRRG
;
A
#
# COMPACT_ATOMS: atom_id res chain seq x y z
N MET A 1 -20.96 4.77 -0.35
CA MET A 1 -19.65 4.09 -0.56
C MET A 1 -18.95 4.09 0.79
N ASP A 2 -18.40 2.96 1.22
CA ASP A 2 -17.66 2.86 2.48
C ASP A 2 -16.28 3.54 2.42
N SER A 3 -15.61 3.68 3.57
CA SER A 3 -14.34 4.39 3.71
C SER A 3 -13.21 3.82 2.86
N LEU A 4 -13.10 2.48 2.83
CA LEU A 4 -12.05 1.81 2.08
C LEU A 4 -12.27 1.94 0.57
N SER A 5 -13.51 1.81 0.12
CA SER A 5 -13.88 2.04 -1.29
C SER A 5 -13.59 3.48 -1.74
N HIS A 6 -13.83 4.48 -0.90
CA HIS A 6 -13.45 5.88 -1.19
C HIS A 6 -11.92 6.03 -1.29
N LEU A 7 -11.18 5.42 -0.35
CA LEU A 7 -9.72 5.44 -0.37
C LEU A 7 -9.16 4.82 -1.65
N LEU A 8 -9.63 3.63 -2.01
CA LEU A 8 -9.20 2.93 -3.21
C LEU A 8 -9.55 3.70 -4.48
N ALA A 9 -10.76 4.29 -4.54
CA ALA A 9 -11.15 5.14 -5.64
C ALA A 9 -10.27 6.39 -5.76
N LEU A 10 -9.81 6.96 -4.65
CA LEU A 10 -8.91 8.10 -4.62
C LEU A 10 -7.49 7.75 -5.05
N LEU A 11 -6.93 6.68 -4.49
CA LEU A 11 -5.55 6.28 -4.73
C LEU A 11 -5.36 5.57 -6.07
N ALA A 12 -6.39 4.87 -6.55
CA ALA A 12 -6.35 4.01 -7.73
C ALA A 12 -5.07 3.14 -7.76
N PRO A 13 -4.79 2.39 -6.68
CA PRO A 13 -3.60 1.58 -6.61
C PRO A 13 -3.66 0.46 -7.65
N ARG A 14 -2.49 -0.11 -7.98
CA ARG A 14 -2.38 -1.32 -8.80
C ARG A 14 -1.57 -2.35 -8.03
N CYS A 15 -1.89 -3.61 -8.21
CA CYS A 15 -1.09 -4.71 -7.71
C CYS A 15 -0.41 -5.43 -8.88
N GLU A 16 0.85 -5.79 -8.67
CA GLU A 16 1.57 -6.73 -9.52
C GLU A 16 2.05 -7.88 -8.65
N VAL A 17 1.77 -9.11 -9.11
CA VAL A 17 2.30 -10.34 -8.53
C VAL A 17 3.48 -10.75 -9.40
N ASN A 18 4.69 -10.59 -8.89
CA ASN A 18 5.89 -10.65 -9.71
C ASN A 18 6.63 -11.98 -9.59
N LEU A 19 6.66 -12.54 -8.38
CA LEU A 19 7.53 -13.67 -8.06
C LEU A 19 6.76 -14.78 -7.36
N HIS A 20 7.10 -16.03 -7.72
CA HIS A 20 6.81 -17.22 -6.96
C HIS A 20 8.15 -17.86 -6.55
N CYS A 21 8.45 -17.85 -5.26
CA CYS A 21 9.73 -18.25 -4.73
C CYS A 21 9.63 -19.61 -4.02
N ARG A 22 10.62 -20.49 -4.26
CA ARG A 22 10.80 -21.78 -3.56
C ARG A 22 12.27 -21.96 -3.23
N PHE A 23 12.61 -21.85 -1.96
CA PHE A 23 13.98 -21.82 -1.49
C PHE A 23 14.23 -22.87 -0.42
N GLY A 24 15.06 -23.89 -0.75
CA GLY A 24 15.53 -24.89 0.17
C GLY A 24 17.03 -24.77 0.43
N GLY A 25 17.51 -25.36 1.53
CA GLY A 25 18.91 -25.26 1.94
C GLY A 25 19.30 -23.85 2.41
N ARG A 26 20.57 -23.48 2.23
CA ARG A 26 21.05 -22.13 2.57
C ARG A 26 20.94 -21.21 1.36
N TRP A 27 20.12 -20.19 1.47
CA TRP A 27 19.84 -19.22 0.40
C TRP A 27 19.74 -17.80 0.96
N GLN A 28 19.92 -16.83 0.07
CA GLN A 28 19.73 -15.40 0.34
C GLN A 28 19.10 -14.73 -0.88
N ALA A 29 18.13 -13.84 -0.66
CA ALA A 29 17.49 -13.04 -1.69
C ALA A 29 17.40 -11.59 -1.21
N GLY A 30 18.24 -10.71 -1.77
CA GLY A 30 18.31 -9.30 -1.43
C GLY A 30 17.47 -8.44 -2.37
N HIS A 31 16.81 -7.45 -1.80
CA HIS A 31 16.03 -6.45 -2.53
C HIS A 31 16.57 -5.06 -2.26
N GLN A 32 16.79 -4.31 -3.34
CA GLN A 32 17.26 -2.93 -3.27
C GLN A 32 16.12 -1.96 -2.90
N GLN A 33 16.48 -0.72 -2.55
CA GLN A 33 15.51 0.33 -2.31
C GLN A 33 14.60 0.53 -3.53
N MET A 34 13.30 0.43 -3.32
CA MET A 34 12.31 0.70 -4.36
C MET A 34 12.07 2.19 -4.53
N ARG A 35 11.58 2.56 -5.72
CA ARG A 35 11.15 3.95 -5.96
C ARG A 35 9.97 4.33 -5.07
N SER A 36 9.87 5.61 -4.75
CA SER A 36 8.74 6.12 -3.95
C SER A 36 7.40 5.74 -4.57
N GLY A 37 6.47 5.33 -3.74
CA GLY A 37 5.13 4.92 -4.15
C GLY A 37 4.98 3.45 -4.51
N VAL A 38 6.04 2.67 -4.38
CA VAL A 38 6.01 1.21 -4.52
C VAL A 38 6.15 0.57 -3.15
N VAL A 39 5.23 -0.33 -2.83
CA VAL A 39 5.19 -1.09 -1.58
C VAL A 39 5.38 -2.56 -1.91
N PRO A 40 6.60 -3.12 -1.75
CA PRO A 40 6.81 -4.55 -1.85
C PRO A 40 6.01 -5.29 -0.80
N TRP A 41 5.53 -6.47 -1.19
CA TRP A 41 4.85 -7.37 -0.28
C TRP A 41 5.31 -8.81 -0.50
N HIS A 42 5.30 -9.59 0.58
CA HIS A 42 5.62 -11.01 0.58
C HIS A 42 4.57 -11.76 1.39
N VAL A 43 4.07 -12.85 0.85
CA VAL A 43 3.17 -13.79 1.52
C VAL A 43 3.87 -15.12 1.62
N VAL A 44 4.09 -15.61 2.83
CA VAL A 44 4.65 -16.94 3.08
C VAL A 44 3.54 -17.97 2.96
N LEU A 45 3.68 -18.86 1.99
CA LEU A 45 2.69 -19.92 1.74
C LEU A 45 3.00 -21.18 2.57
N ARG A 46 4.30 -21.49 2.69
CA ARG A 46 4.81 -22.67 3.43
C ARG A 46 6.23 -22.43 3.89
N GLY A 47 6.63 -23.20 4.93
CA GLY A 47 7.98 -23.14 5.47
C GLY A 47 8.24 -21.89 6.29
N GLU A 48 9.51 -21.58 6.49
CA GLU A 48 9.95 -20.48 7.34
C GLU A 48 11.28 -19.89 6.87
N GLY A 49 11.54 -18.65 7.26
CA GLY A 49 12.76 -17.91 6.91
C GLY A 49 12.95 -16.68 7.77
N ARG A 50 13.98 -15.90 7.46
CA ARG A 50 14.27 -14.62 8.12
C ARG A 50 14.17 -13.48 7.13
N LEU A 51 13.65 -12.34 7.60
CA LEU A 51 13.64 -11.06 6.90
C LEU A 51 14.45 -10.05 7.70
N ASN A 52 15.50 -9.51 7.09
CA ASN A 52 16.32 -8.43 7.67
C ASN A 52 15.98 -7.11 6.98
N VAL A 53 15.48 -6.14 7.74
CA VAL A 53 15.13 -4.80 7.26
C VAL A 53 15.37 -3.76 8.35
N GLY A 54 15.96 -2.62 8.01
CA GLY A 54 16.21 -1.54 8.96
C GLY A 54 17.08 -1.93 10.16
N GLY A 55 17.96 -2.92 10.01
CA GLY A 55 18.81 -3.45 11.09
C GLY A 55 18.09 -4.39 12.08
N GLN A 56 16.84 -4.74 11.82
CA GLN A 56 16.06 -5.71 12.60
C GLN A 56 15.84 -6.99 11.82
N THR A 57 15.79 -8.11 12.54
CA THR A 57 15.53 -9.44 11.97
C THR A 57 14.16 -9.93 12.44
N TYR A 58 13.35 -10.36 11.48
CA TYR A 58 12.01 -10.91 11.69
C TYR A 58 11.99 -12.37 11.26
N HIS A 59 11.45 -13.23 12.10
CA HIS A 59 11.17 -14.62 11.75
C HIS A 59 9.85 -14.67 11.00
N LEU A 60 9.85 -15.23 9.80
CA LEU A 60 8.68 -15.44 8.97
C LEU A 60 8.32 -16.92 8.95
N ARG A 61 7.05 -17.22 9.05
CA ARG A 61 6.47 -18.58 8.99
C ARG A 61 5.30 -18.62 8.01
N ALA A 62 4.84 -19.82 7.72
CA ALA A 62 3.68 -20.02 6.86
C ALA A 62 2.52 -19.11 7.27
N GLU A 63 1.85 -18.55 6.28
CA GLU A 63 0.71 -17.63 6.39
C GLU A 63 1.06 -16.19 6.83
N ASP A 64 2.30 -15.89 7.16
CA ASP A 64 2.71 -14.50 7.40
C ASP A 64 2.64 -13.66 6.12
N VAL A 65 2.20 -12.42 6.30
CA VAL A 65 2.22 -11.39 5.26
C VAL A 65 3.06 -10.21 5.74
N VAL A 66 3.99 -9.77 4.91
CA VAL A 66 4.81 -8.59 5.19
C VAL A 66 4.66 -7.55 4.07
N LEU A 67 4.55 -6.29 4.48
CA LEU A 67 4.54 -5.14 3.58
C LEU A 67 5.69 -4.22 3.96
N LEU A 68 6.36 -3.65 2.96
CA LEU A 68 7.40 -2.64 3.16
C LEU A 68 6.91 -1.28 2.64
N PRO A 69 6.26 -0.46 3.48
CA PRO A 69 5.54 0.76 3.07
C PRO A 69 6.36 1.77 2.28
N HIS A 70 7.67 1.82 2.54
CA HIS A 70 8.60 2.76 1.88
C HIS A 70 9.55 2.09 0.90
N GLY A 71 9.28 0.81 0.55
CA GLY A 71 10.14 0.05 -0.35
C GLY A 71 11.54 -0.16 0.17
N SER A 72 11.72 -0.23 1.49
CA SER A 72 13.02 -0.32 2.15
C SER A 72 13.85 -1.50 1.64
N PRO A 73 15.18 -1.34 1.50
CA PRO A 73 16.05 -2.45 1.15
C PRO A 73 15.96 -3.52 2.24
N HIS A 74 15.89 -4.76 1.81
CA HIS A 74 15.72 -5.89 2.72
C HIS A 74 16.39 -7.14 2.17
N LEU A 75 16.74 -8.05 3.10
CA LEU A 75 17.33 -9.35 2.79
C LEU A 75 16.45 -10.44 3.37
N MET A 76 16.02 -11.35 2.50
CA MET A 76 15.38 -12.59 2.92
C MET A 76 16.40 -13.71 2.89
N GLU A 77 16.40 -14.55 3.92
CA GLU A 77 17.39 -15.64 4.03
C GLU A 77 16.83 -16.86 4.76
N SER A 78 17.48 -17.98 4.53
CA SER A 78 17.18 -19.24 5.22
C SER A 78 17.50 -19.16 6.72
N LEU A 79 16.89 -20.04 7.49
CA LEU A 79 17.30 -20.32 8.88
C LEU A 79 18.57 -21.17 8.96
N VAL A 80 18.97 -21.79 7.83
CA VAL A 80 20.16 -22.62 7.75
C VAL A 80 21.41 -21.75 7.71
N GLU A 81 22.29 -21.91 8.70
CA GLU A 81 23.47 -21.08 8.90
C GLU A 81 24.77 -21.71 8.35
N TRP A 82 24.75 -23.03 8.07
CA TRP A 82 25.92 -23.77 7.58
C TRP A 82 25.82 -24.09 6.08
N GLY A 83 26.95 -24.38 5.48
CA GLY A 83 27.04 -24.71 4.06
C GLY A 83 27.15 -23.46 3.17
N GLN A 84 27.30 -23.69 1.87
CA GLN A 84 27.39 -22.63 0.88
C GLN A 84 26.01 -22.04 0.59
N VAL A 85 25.95 -20.74 0.34
CA VAL A 85 24.74 -20.08 -0.17
C VAL A 85 24.48 -20.59 -1.59
N LEU A 86 23.31 -21.18 -1.79
CA LEU A 86 22.94 -21.76 -3.08
C LEU A 86 22.52 -20.66 -4.06
N PRO A 87 22.90 -20.77 -5.33
CA PRO A 87 22.48 -19.83 -6.35
C PRO A 87 20.97 -19.89 -6.56
N VAL A 88 20.35 -18.73 -6.78
CA VAL A 88 18.94 -18.63 -7.12
C VAL A 88 18.77 -18.65 -8.63
N ALA A 89 18.05 -19.63 -9.13
CA ALA A 89 17.67 -19.72 -10.54
C ALA A 89 16.36 -18.92 -10.77
N HIS A 90 16.28 -18.24 -11.91
CA HIS A 90 15.14 -17.42 -12.32
C HIS A 90 14.54 -17.95 -13.61
N ARG A 91 13.22 -18.13 -13.65
CA ARG A 91 12.52 -18.56 -14.87
C ARG A 91 11.18 -17.84 -14.97
N PHE A 92 10.98 -17.03 -16.00
CA PHE A 92 9.66 -16.47 -16.30
C PHE A 92 8.77 -17.56 -16.93
N ASN A 93 7.58 -17.77 -16.39
CA ASN A 93 6.65 -18.81 -16.84
C ASN A 93 5.49 -18.27 -17.71
N GLY A 94 5.52 -16.99 -18.09
CA GLY A 94 4.45 -16.33 -18.84
C GLY A 94 3.50 -15.50 -17.95
N THR A 95 3.51 -15.71 -16.63
CA THR A 95 2.68 -14.99 -15.66
C THR A 95 3.53 -14.36 -14.56
N VAL A 96 4.37 -15.14 -13.91
CA VAL A 96 5.28 -14.70 -12.84
C VAL A 96 6.69 -15.22 -13.09
N THR A 97 7.68 -14.62 -12.44
CA THR A 97 9.03 -15.18 -12.40
C THR A 97 9.13 -16.17 -11.25
N GLU A 98 9.41 -17.43 -11.58
CA GLU A 98 9.72 -18.46 -10.60
C GLU A 98 11.19 -18.30 -10.15
N MET A 99 11.40 -18.20 -8.84
CA MET A 99 12.72 -18.18 -8.21
C MET A 99 12.92 -19.46 -7.42
N ARG A 100 14.01 -20.19 -7.69
CA ARG A 100 14.27 -21.47 -7.06
C ARG A 100 15.71 -21.59 -6.58
N ALA A 101 15.89 -22.11 -5.36
CA ALA A 101 17.19 -22.51 -4.84
C ALA A 101 17.05 -23.82 -4.05
N GLY A 102 18.02 -24.72 -4.20
CA GLY A 102 18.12 -25.96 -3.42
C GLY A 102 16.97 -26.96 -3.58
N PRO A 103 16.87 -27.93 -2.65
CA PRO A 103 15.84 -28.96 -2.69
C PRO A 103 14.46 -28.41 -2.39
N ALA A 104 13.42 -29.05 -2.94
CA ALA A 104 12.03 -28.64 -2.72
C ALA A 104 11.47 -29.05 -1.35
N GLU A 105 12.05 -30.09 -0.75
CA GLU A 105 11.62 -30.59 0.57
C GLU A 105 12.01 -29.60 1.68
N GLY A 106 11.05 -29.23 2.51
CA GLY A 106 11.25 -28.22 3.58
C GLY A 106 11.54 -26.80 3.09
N ALA A 107 11.33 -26.53 1.80
CA ALA A 107 11.58 -25.21 1.22
C ALA A 107 10.58 -24.18 1.72
N LEU A 108 11.08 -22.95 1.93
CA LEU A 108 10.21 -21.77 2.03
C LEU A 108 9.53 -21.56 0.67
N GLU A 109 8.22 -21.41 0.66
CA GLU A 109 7.44 -21.06 -0.51
C GLU A 109 6.72 -19.73 -0.28
N MET A 110 6.87 -18.77 -1.21
CA MET A 110 6.31 -17.43 -1.10
C MET A 110 5.76 -16.93 -2.43
N LEU A 111 4.72 -16.10 -2.34
CA LEU A 111 4.37 -15.14 -3.38
C LEU A 111 4.88 -13.76 -3.00
N CYS A 112 5.45 -13.07 -3.98
CA CYS A 112 5.92 -11.70 -3.78
C CYS A 112 5.47 -10.81 -4.93
N GLY A 113 5.29 -9.54 -4.60
CA GLY A 113 4.85 -8.55 -5.59
C GLY A 113 4.97 -7.14 -5.07
N GLU A 114 4.30 -6.23 -5.75
CA GLU A 114 4.37 -4.82 -5.51
C GLU A 114 3.00 -4.17 -5.60
N PHE A 115 2.66 -3.31 -4.63
CA PHE A 115 1.55 -2.38 -4.74
C PHE A 115 2.07 -1.02 -5.18
N TYR A 116 1.42 -0.46 -6.17
CA TYR A 116 1.76 0.84 -6.74
C TYR A 116 0.71 1.88 -6.33
N PHE A 117 1.08 2.73 -5.37
CA PHE A 117 0.23 3.83 -4.88
C PHE A 117 0.60 5.18 -5.52
N GLY A 118 1.66 5.21 -6.33
CA GLY A 118 2.23 6.46 -6.81
C GLY A 118 2.83 7.29 -5.65
N PRO A 119 3.01 8.59 -5.84
CA PRO A 119 3.69 9.46 -4.86
C PRO A 119 2.87 9.69 -3.57
N HIS A 120 1.76 9.01 -3.39
CA HIS A 120 0.82 9.22 -2.29
C HIS A 120 1.03 8.26 -1.12
N VAL A 121 1.87 7.26 -1.26
CA VAL A 121 2.07 6.22 -0.23
C VAL A 121 2.56 6.78 1.10
N SER A 122 3.33 7.88 1.06
CA SER A 122 3.90 8.49 2.27
C SER A 122 2.86 9.02 3.28
N TRP A 123 1.61 9.22 2.87
CA TRP A 123 0.56 9.62 3.80
C TRP A 123 -0.43 8.49 4.13
N LEU A 124 -0.39 7.38 3.38
CA LEU A 124 -1.16 6.18 3.70
C LEU A 124 -0.59 5.47 4.93
N PHE A 125 0.73 5.36 5.00
CA PHE A 125 1.46 4.76 6.11
C PHE A 125 2.29 5.82 6.84
N SER A 126 2.59 5.60 8.12
CA SER A 126 3.53 6.46 8.85
C SER A 126 4.94 6.33 8.29
N GLU A 127 5.69 7.43 8.26
CA GLU A 127 7.12 7.42 7.89
C GLU A 127 7.96 6.51 8.80
N ALA A 128 7.52 6.29 10.03
CA ALA A 128 8.18 5.39 10.97
C ALA A 128 7.93 3.89 10.69
N SER A 129 6.95 3.56 9.83
CA SER A 129 6.58 2.17 9.54
C SER A 129 7.50 1.59 8.46
N THR A 130 8.65 1.05 8.85
CA THR A 130 9.58 0.39 7.91
C THR A 130 9.08 -0.96 7.42
N LEU A 131 8.33 -1.66 8.25
CA LEU A 131 7.72 -2.96 8.00
C LEU A 131 6.33 -3.02 8.64
N ILE A 132 5.39 -3.63 7.96
CA ILE A 132 4.12 -4.10 8.50
C ILE A 132 4.14 -5.62 8.41
N HIS A 133 4.02 -6.29 9.56
CA HIS A 133 4.01 -7.74 9.67
C HIS A 133 2.66 -8.18 10.22
N LEU A 134 1.89 -8.87 9.37
CA LEU A 134 0.63 -9.49 9.74
C LEU A 134 0.91 -10.96 10.04
N HIS A 135 0.68 -11.36 11.29
CA HIS A 135 0.89 -12.73 11.74
C HIS A 135 -0.32 -13.62 11.45
N THR A 136 -0.07 -14.92 11.42
CA THR A 136 -1.04 -15.99 11.20
C THR A 136 -2.26 -15.89 12.11
N ASP A 137 -2.06 -15.53 13.37
CA ASP A 137 -3.12 -15.51 14.39
C ASP A 137 -4.23 -14.48 14.07
N ALA A 138 -3.90 -13.47 13.25
CA ALA A 138 -4.86 -12.47 12.76
C ALA A 138 -5.70 -12.96 11.56
N ARG A 139 -5.40 -14.14 10.99
CA ARG A 139 -6.05 -14.65 9.77
C ARG A 139 -7.26 -15.52 10.03
N GLU A 140 -7.48 -16.00 11.25
CA GLU A 140 -8.69 -16.75 11.59
C GLU A 140 -9.97 -15.97 11.26
N ASP A 141 -9.89 -14.63 11.27
CA ASP A 141 -11.00 -13.73 10.93
C ASP A 141 -11.11 -13.40 9.42
N CYS A 142 -10.24 -13.95 8.55
CA CYS A 142 -10.25 -13.63 7.11
C CYS A 142 -10.06 -14.88 6.22
N PRO A 143 -11.02 -15.82 6.20
CA PRO A 143 -10.94 -17.04 5.39
C PRO A 143 -10.92 -16.73 3.88
N GLU A 144 -11.40 -15.56 3.46
CA GLU A 144 -11.36 -15.11 2.07
C GLU A 144 -9.93 -14.91 1.58
N LEU A 145 -9.00 -14.55 2.46
CA LEU A 145 -7.60 -14.37 2.08
C LEU A 145 -6.96 -15.69 1.68
N ASP A 146 -7.22 -16.78 2.43
CA ASP A 146 -6.69 -18.10 2.10
C ASP A 146 -7.27 -18.65 0.79
N ALA A 147 -8.57 -18.48 0.58
CA ALA A 147 -9.22 -18.85 -0.67
C ALA A 147 -8.61 -18.08 -1.85
N LEU A 148 -8.39 -16.76 -1.69
CA LEU A 148 -7.77 -15.91 -2.69
C LEU A 148 -6.34 -16.36 -3.00
N LEU A 149 -5.51 -16.58 -1.99
CA LEU A 149 -4.11 -17.00 -2.14
C LEU A 149 -4.01 -18.34 -2.86
N ASN A 150 -4.87 -19.30 -2.52
CA ASN A 150 -4.92 -20.61 -3.20
C ASN A 150 -5.22 -20.45 -4.70
N ILE A 151 -6.16 -19.60 -5.08
CA ILE A 151 -6.47 -19.34 -6.49
C ILE A 151 -5.30 -18.61 -7.15
N LEU A 152 -4.74 -17.60 -6.49
CA LEU A 152 -3.64 -16.79 -6.98
C LEU A 152 -2.40 -17.66 -7.30
N VAL A 153 -2.02 -18.57 -6.41
CA VAL A 153 -0.93 -19.53 -6.62
C VAL A 153 -1.22 -20.43 -7.82
N ARG A 154 -2.41 -21.00 -7.88
CA ARG A 154 -2.79 -21.91 -8.99
C ARG A 154 -2.75 -21.20 -10.34
N GLU A 155 -3.29 -20.00 -10.45
CA GLU A 155 -3.29 -19.24 -11.70
C GLU A 155 -1.88 -18.72 -12.07
N SER A 156 -1.07 -18.38 -11.06
CA SER A 156 0.34 -17.97 -11.29
C SER A 156 1.18 -19.08 -11.92
N LEU A 157 0.90 -20.35 -11.63
CA LEU A 157 1.69 -21.49 -12.06
C LEU A 157 1.10 -22.26 -13.24
N ALA A 158 -0.21 -22.14 -13.49
CA ALA A 158 -0.93 -23.02 -14.43
C ALA A 158 -0.66 -22.74 -15.92
N GLN A 159 -0.07 -21.59 -16.27
CA GLN A 159 0.18 -21.16 -17.67
C GLN A 159 -1.05 -21.26 -18.58
N ARG A 160 -2.22 -20.96 -18.03
CA ARG A 160 -3.51 -21.02 -18.75
C ARG A 160 -3.78 -19.70 -19.51
N PRO A 161 -4.51 -19.76 -20.64
CA PRO A 161 -5.00 -18.55 -21.29
C PRO A 161 -5.77 -17.66 -20.30
N GLY A 162 -5.42 -16.36 -20.27
CA GLY A 162 -6.04 -15.40 -19.33
C GLY A 162 -5.44 -15.40 -17.91
N GLY A 163 -4.49 -16.29 -17.58
CA GLY A 163 -3.89 -16.39 -16.25
C GLY A 163 -3.33 -15.05 -15.75
N SER A 164 -2.58 -14.32 -16.57
CA SER A 164 -2.04 -13.00 -16.18
C SER A 164 -3.14 -11.97 -15.86
N ALA A 165 -4.29 -12.02 -16.55
CA ALA A 165 -5.40 -11.13 -16.26
C ALA A 165 -6.07 -11.49 -14.93
N ILE A 166 -6.25 -12.79 -14.68
CA ILE A 166 -6.81 -13.31 -13.40
C ILE A 166 -5.87 -12.94 -12.25
N VAL A 167 -4.57 -13.20 -12.38
CA VAL A 167 -3.56 -12.89 -11.36
C VAL A 167 -3.56 -11.40 -11.01
N ARG A 168 -3.68 -10.52 -12.01
CA ARG A 168 -3.79 -9.07 -11.77
C ARG A 168 -5.04 -8.71 -10.98
N SER A 169 -6.22 -9.23 -11.38
CA SER A 169 -7.48 -8.94 -10.70
C SER A 169 -7.48 -9.48 -9.25
N LEU A 170 -6.91 -10.67 -9.04
CA LEU A 170 -6.75 -11.25 -7.71
C LEU A 170 -5.75 -10.45 -6.86
N GLY A 171 -4.69 -9.92 -7.48
CA GLY A 171 -3.74 -9.02 -6.81
C GLY A 171 -4.40 -7.73 -6.31
N ASP A 172 -5.27 -7.11 -7.10
CA ASP A 172 -6.04 -5.95 -6.66
C ASP A 172 -7.00 -6.32 -5.50
N THR A 173 -7.60 -7.51 -5.54
CA THR A 173 -8.42 -8.04 -4.44
C THR A 173 -7.58 -8.31 -3.19
N LEU A 174 -6.37 -8.86 -3.34
CA LEU A 174 -5.42 -9.07 -2.24
C LEU A 174 -5.15 -7.77 -1.49
N LEU A 175 -4.89 -6.68 -2.21
CA LEU A 175 -4.69 -5.36 -1.60
C LEU A 175 -5.89 -4.94 -0.74
N VAL A 176 -7.12 -5.12 -1.25
CA VAL A 176 -8.35 -4.77 -0.51
C VAL A 176 -8.45 -5.56 0.79
N LEU A 177 -8.21 -6.87 0.73
CA LEU A 177 -8.26 -7.73 1.92
C LEU A 177 -7.20 -7.34 2.94
N LEU A 178 -5.95 -7.10 2.51
CA LEU A 178 -4.88 -6.67 3.40
C LEU A 178 -5.18 -5.31 4.05
N LEU A 179 -5.69 -4.33 3.30
CA LEU A 179 -6.09 -3.05 3.88
C LEU A 179 -7.26 -3.19 4.86
N ARG A 180 -8.21 -4.10 4.61
CA ARG A 180 -9.31 -4.41 5.53
C ARG A 180 -8.77 -4.99 6.85
N MET A 181 -7.84 -5.94 6.77
CA MET A 181 -7.19 -6.51 7.95
C MET A 181 -6.44 -5.42 8.74
N LEU A 182 -5.64 -4.59 8.06
CA LEU A 182 -4.90 -3.49 8.70
C LEU A 182 -5.81 -2.47 9.39
N LEU A 183 -7.00 -2.22 8.86
CA LEU A 183 -7.99 -1.34 9.49
C LEU A 183 -8.66 -2.00 10.71
N GLY A 184 -8.73 -3.33 10.76
CA GLY A 184 -9.26 -4.12 11.88
C GLY A 184 -8.27 -4.33 13.03
N GLU A 185 -6.97 -4.05 12.82
CA GLU A 185 -5.96 -4.20 13.86
C GLU A 185 -6.23 -3.29 15.07
N GLN A 186 -5.94 -3.78 16.29
CA GLN A 186 -6.04 -2.96 17.51
C GLN A 186 -5.14 -1.71 17.46
N GLN A 187 -4.01 -1.83 16.80
CA GLN A 187 -3.08 -0.74 16.55
C GLN A 187 -2.75 -0.64 15.05
N PRO A 188 -3.64 -0.06 14.25
CA PRO A 188 -3.41 0.10 12.84
C PRO A 188 -2.08 0.82 12.56
N PRO A 189 -1.42 0.52 11.43
CA PRO A 189 -0.25 1.28 10.99
C PRO A 189 -0.53 2.78 11.03
N GLY A 190 0.47 3.58 11.32
CA GLY A 190 0.32 5.04 11.34
C GLY A 190 -0.17 5.59 9.99
N GLY A 191 -0.32 6.90 9.91
CA GLY A 191 -0.80 7.56 8.70
C GLY A 191 -2.32 7.55 8.54
N LEU A 192 -2.79 7.53 7.29
CA LEU A 192 -4.22 7.58 7.00
C LEU A 192 -4.99 6.37 7.52
N LEU A 193 -4.41 5.18 7.52
CA LEU A 193 -5.07 3.98 8.05
C LEU A 193 -5.44 4.15 9.51
N ARG A 194 -4.51 4.66 10.33
CA ARG A 194 -4.79 4.96 11.74
C ARG A 194 -5.85 6.05 11.92
N LEU A 195 -5.84 7.06 11.03
CA LEU A 195 -6.85 8.11 11.05
C LEU A 195 -8.24 7.56 10.71
N MET A 196 -8.34 6.62 9.77
CA MET A 196 -9.58 5.97 9.36
C MET A 196 -10.11 4.96 10.40
N SER A 197 -9.25 4.44 11.26
CA SER A 197 -9.63 3.54 12.36
C SER A 197 -9.99 4.27 13.66
N ASP A 198 -9.81 5.59 13.73
CA ASP A 198 -10.18 6.37 14.91
C ASP A 198 -11.69 6.71 14.88
N GLU A 199 -12.47 6.04 15.73
CA GLU A 199 -13.94 6.17 15.78
C GLU A 199 -14.42 7.63 15.94
N ARG A 200 -13.65 8.47 16.63
CA ARG A 200 -14.02 9.87 16.89
C ARG A 200 -13.74 10.77 15.71
N LEU A 201 -12.72 10.47 14.90
CA LEU A 201 -12.32 11.26 13.74
C LEU A 201 -12.95 10.75 12.44
N MET A 202 -13.27 9.47 12.38
CA MET A 202 -13.77 8.78 11.19
C MET A 202 -14.96 9.51 10.52
N PRO A 203 -16.00 10.01 11.23
CA PRO A 203 -17.12 10.72 10.58
C PRO A 203 -16.67 11.96 9.80
N ALA A 204 -15.71 12.72 10.33
CA ALA A 204 -15.15 13.88 9.63
C ALA A 204 -14.25 13.47 8.46
N VAL A 205 -13.42 12.46 8.68
CA VAL A 205 -12.50 11.92 7.65
C VAL A 205 -13.29 11.42 6.44
N LEU A 206 -14.36 10.64 6.66
CA LEU A 206 -15.22 10.14 5.60
C LEU A 206 -15.93 11.25 4.84
N ALA A 207 -16.49 12.25 5.56
CA ALA A 207 -17.16 13.37 4.93
C ALA A 207 -16.20 14.18 4.03
N VAL A 208 -14.98 14.44 4.50
CA VAL A 208 -13.95 15.15 3.72
C VAL A 208 -13.47 14.32 2.52
N MET A 209 -13.28 13.01 2.67
CA MET A 209 -12.88 12.14 1.57
C MET A 209 -13.96 12.02 0.49
N ALA A 210 -15.23 12.05 0.89
CA ALA A 210 -16.35 11.97 -0.05
C ALA A 210 -16.51 13.25 -0.89
N THR A 211 -16.20 14.41 -0.33
CA THR A 211 -16.38 15.72 -0.99
C THR A 211 -15.19 16.65 -0.72
N PRO A 212 -13.97 16.28 -1.17
CA PRO A 212 -12.75 17.04 -0.86
C PRO A 212 -12.75 18.47 -1.45
N GLU A 213 -13.54 18.71 -2.50
CA GLU A 213 -13.72 20.01 -3.15
C GLU A 213 -14.45 21.03 -2.30
N GLN A 214 -15.28 20.60 -1.34
CA GLN A 214 -16.07 21.50 -0.49
C GLN A 214 -15.16 22.41 0.36
N PRO A 215 -15.64 23.62 0.73
CA PRO A 215 -14.85 24.58 1.51
C PRO A 215 -14.73 24.17 2.98
N TRP A 216 -14.08 23.02 3.21
CA TRP A 216 -13.88 22.48 4.55
C TRP A 216 -13.06 23.43 5.44
N THR A 217 -13.61 23.77 6.58
CA THR A 217 -12.95 24.51 7.66
C THR A 217 -12.70 23.60 8.86
N LEU A 218 -11.87 24.02 9.79
CA LEU A 218 -11.67 23.29 11.04
C LEU A 218 -13.00 23.13 11.81
N GLU A 219 -13.86 24.15 11.75
CA GLU A 219 -15.19 24.13 12.36
C GLU A 219 -16.10 23.07 11.74
N SER A 220 -16.19 23.08 10.40
CA SER A 220 -17.06 22.12 9.70
C SER A 220 -16.59 20.67 9.87
N MET A 221 -15.26 20.42 9.89
CA MET A 221 -14.71 19.11 10.19
C MET A 221 -15.01 18.69 11.64
N ALA A 222 -14.78 19.57 12.62
CA ALA A 222 -15.06 19.30 14.03
C ALA A 222 -16.54 19.01 14.28
N ALA A 223 -17.44 19.75 13.62
CA ALA A 223 -18.88 19.51 13.69
C ALA A 223 -19.26 18.11 13.18
N ARG A 224 -18.65 17.65 12.10
CA ARG A 224 -18.86 16.27 11.59
C ARG A 224 -18.41 15.19 12.56
N ALA A 225 -17.40 15.48 13.38
CA ALA A 225 -16.91 14.59 14.42
C ALA A 225 -17.61 14.76 15.76
N PHE A 226 -18.61 15.64 15.87
CA PHE A 226 -19.30 16.00 17.11
C PHE A 226 -18.34 16.48 18.22
N LEU A 227 -17.28 17.19 17.84
CA LEU A 227 -16.24 17.67 18.72
C LEU A 227 -16.13 19.20 18.68
N SER A 228 -15.61 19.80 19.77
CA SER A 228 -15.18 21.19 19.71
C SER A 228 -13.95 21.34 18.79
N ARG A 229 -13.76 22.54 18.19
CA ARG A 229 -12.59 22.85 17.33
C ARG A 229 -11.26 22.48 18.00
N ALA A 230 -11.08 22.88 19.26
CA ALA A 230 -9.85 22.64 19.99
C ALA A 230 -9.62 21.15 20.25
N THR A 231 -10.67 20.42 20.63
CA THR A 231 -10.60 18.97 20.85
C THR A 231 -10.30 18.22 19.58
N PHE A 232 -11.00 18.56 18.48
CA PHE A 232 -10.79 17.95 17.18
C PHE A 232 -9.36 18.17 16.67
N ALA A 233 -8.87 19.42 16.67
CA ALA A 233 -7.52 19.74 16.18
C ALA A 233 -6.42 19.01 16.96
N ARG A 234 -6.54 19.01 18.31
CA ARG A 234 -5.57 18.32 19.19
C ARG A 234 -5.59 16.81 19.00
N HIS A 235 -6.79 16.22 18.93
CA HIS A 235 -6.93 14.78 18.73
C HIS A 235 -6.43 14.35 17.35
N PHE A 236 -6.79 15.08 16.29
CA PHE A 236 -6.33 14.84 14.93
C PHE A 236 -4.80 14.91 14.83
N ALA A 237 -4.17 15.96 15.37
CA ALA A 237 -2.71 16.09 15.36
C ALA A 237 -2.01 14.99 16.15
N ARG A 238 -2.61 14.46 17.22
CA ARG A 238 -2.09 13.32 17.98
C ARG A 238 -2.13 12.03 17.18
N VAL A 239 -3.19 11.81 16.40
CA VAL A 239 -3.39 10.57 15.62
C VAL A 239 -2.60 10.59 14.31
N TYR A 240 -2.61 11.72 13.61
CA TYR A 240 -2.07 11.84 12.25
C TYR A 240 -0.76 12.64 12.15
N HIS A 241 -0.32 13.28 13.24
CA HIS A 241 0.90 14.12 13.32
C HIS A 241 0.91 15.36 12.42
N LEU A 242 -0.20 15.69 11.76
CA LEU A 242 -0.41 16.89 10.97
C LEU A 242 -1.70 17.59 11.39
N THR A 243 -1.86 18.84 10.95
CA THR A 243 -3.14 19.55 11.14
C THR A 243 -4.21 19.05 10.16
N PRO A 244 -5.52 19.14 10.50
CA PRO A 244 -6.60 18.79 9.58
C PRO A 244 -6.51 19.49 8.22
N GLN A 245 -6.09 20.77 8.22
CA GLN A 245 -5.94 21.54 6.99
C GLN A 245 -4.76 21.08 6.13
N ALA A 246 -3.66 20.67 6.75
CA ALA A 246 -2.53 20.09 6.05
C ALA A 246 -2.91 18.77 5.39
N TRP A 247 -3.66 17.92 6.12
CA TRP A 247 -4.21 16.68 5.60
C TRP A 247 -5.18 16.91 4.42
N LEU A 248 -6.13 17.83 4.54
CA LEU A 248 -7.02 18.20 3.44
C LEU A 248 -6.24 18.63 2.21
N SER A 249 -5.17 19.42 2.41
CA SER A 249 -4.30 19.84 1.30
C SER A 249 -3.61 18.65 0.62
N GLN A 250 -3.13 17.66 1.40
CA GLN A 250 -2.56 16.42 0.85
C GLN A 250 -3.59 15.63 0.03
N LEU A 251 -4.80 15.46 0.57
CA LEU A 251 -5.90 14.77 -0.08
C LEU A 251 -6.25 15.41 -1.43
N ARG A 252 -6.39 16.74 -1.47
CA ARG A 252 -6.68 17.51 -2.68
C ARG A 252 -5.56 17.40 -3.72
N MET A 253 -4.30 17.39 -3.28
CA MET A 253 -3.16 17.20 -4.20
C MET A 253 -3.12 15.78 -4.75
N ALA A 254 -3.47 14.76 -3.96
CA ALA A 254 -3.57 13.39 -4.42
C ALA A 254 -4.66 13.24 -5.50
N LEU A 255 -5.85 13.79 -5.24
CA LEU A 255 -6.94 13.83 -6.22
C LEU A 255 -6.50 14.54 -7.51
N ALA A 256 -5.83 15.69 -7.40
CA ALA A 256 -5.33 16.43 -8.55
C ALA A 256 -4.34 15.62 -9.40
N ALA A 257 -3.37 14.99 -8.77
CA ALA A 257 -2.38 14.17 -9.45
C ALA A 257 -3.01 13.00 -10.22
N ARG A 258 -4.07 12.42 -9.65
CA ARG A 258 -4.86 11.37 -10.30
C ARG A 258 -5.65 11.92 -11.48
N LEU A 259 -6.43 12.99 -11.29
CA LEU A 259 -7.25 13.59 -12.36
C LEU A 259 -6.39 14.02 -13.56
N LEU A 260 -5.23 14.61 -13.31
CA LEU A 260 -4.28 15.01 -14.35
C LEU A 260 -3.80 13.84 -15.23
N ARG A 261 -3.69 12.64 -14.67
CA ARG A 261 -3.30 11.44 -15.42
C ARG A 261 -4.45 10.79 -16.17
N LEU A 262 -5.63 10.74 -15.56
CA LEU A 262 -6.80 10.11 -16.15
C LEU A 262 -7.49 10.98 -17.18
N GLU A 263 -7.56 12.27 -16.94
CA GLU A 263 -8.30 13.24 -17.75
C GLU A 263 -7.35 14.19 -18.48
N ARG A 264 -6.57 13.65 -19.40
CA ARG A 264 -5.50 14.40 -20.09
C ARG A 264 -5.99 15.61 -20.89
N GLN A 265 -7.26 15.63 -21.31
CA GLN A 265 -7.86 16.69 -22.10
C GLN A 265 -8.62 17.73 -21.27
N THR A 266 -8.92 17.45 -20.00
CA THR A 266 -9.67 18.36 -19.14
C THR A 266 -8.88 19.61 -18.82
N ASN A 267 -9.52 20.79 -18.88
CA ASN A 267 -8.87 22.07 -18.54
C ASN A 267 -8.32 22.04 -17.10
N LEU A 268 -7.15 22.66 -16.91
CA LEU A 268 -6.52 22.76 -15.59
C LEU A 268 -7.37 23.55 -14.59
N GLU A 269 -8.12 24.52 -15.03
CA GLU A 269 -9.06 25.29 -14.21
C GLU A 269 -10.17 24.39 -13.64
N VAL A 270 -10.77 23.55 -14.48
CA VAL A 270 -11.79 22.57 -14.06
C VAL A 270 -11.20 21.55 -13.05
N ILE A 271 -9.99 21.07 -13.30
CA ILE A 271 -9.32 20.17 -12.34
C ILE A 271 -9.05 20.91 -11.01
N ALA A 272 -8.60 22.15 -11.05
CA ALA A 272 -8.39 22.96 -9.85
C ALA A 272 -9.67 23.11 -9.03
N GLU A 273 -10.78 23.45 -9.67
CA GLU A 273 -12.10 23.59 -9.07
C GLU A 273 -12.57 22.28 -8.42
N ARG A 274 -12.48 21.16 -9.14
CA ARG A 274 -12.82 19.81 -8.63
C ARG A 274 -11.94 19.34 -7.50
N CYS A 275 -10.77 19.96 -7.32
CA CYS A 275 -9.89 19.75 -6.17
C CYS A 275 -10.09 20.80 -5.06
N GLY A 276 -11.10 21.66 -5.16
CA GLY A 276 -11.45 22.67 -4.15
C GLY A 276 -10.52 23.88 -4.13
N PHE A 277 -9.93 24.26 -5.27
CA PHE A 277 -9.13 25.48 -5.42
C PHE A 277 -9.93 26.56 -6.12
N GLN A 278 -9.87 27.78 -5.58
CA GLN A 278 -10.57 28.93 -6.13
C GLN A 278 -9.89 29.52 -7.38
N SER A 279 -8.64 29.17 -7.66
CA SER A 279 -7.94 29.62 -8.85
C SER A 279 -6.89 28.60 -9.33
N GLN A 280 -6.73 28.51 -10.64
CA GLN A 280 -5.69 27.70 -11.30
C GLN A 280 -4.28 28.11 -10.85
N ALA A 281 -4.03 29.40 -10.60
CA ALA A 281 -2.73 29.90 -10.15
C ALA A 281 -2.34 29.35 -8.79
N SER A 282 -3.26 29.42 -7.80
CA SER A 282 -3.08 28.87 -6.45
C SER A 282 -2.88 27.35 -6.50
N PHE A 283 -3.68 26.66 -7.29
CA PHE A 283 -3.57 25.24 -7.56
C PHE A 283 -2.18 24.87 -8.12
N SER A 284 -1.76 25.51 -9.21
CA SER A 284 -0.49 25.20 -9.89
C SER A 284 0.73 25.45 -8.98
N LYS A 285 0.71 26.54 -8.22
CA LYS A 285 1.75 26.84 -7.23
C LYS A 285 1.88 25.75 -6.18
N ARG A 286 0.74 25.33 -5.58
CA ARG A 286 0.71 24.30 -4.53
C ARG A 286 1.08 22.91 -5.08
N PHE A 287 0.63 22.60 -6.29
CA PHE A 287 0.98 21.35 -6.97
C PHE A 287 2.49 21.27 -7.23
N LYS A 288 3.10 22.33 -7.77
CA LYS A 288 4.55 22.40 -7.99
C LYS A 288 5.33 22.29 -6.68
N MET A 289 4.86 22.94 -5.60
CA MET A 289 5.50 22.79 -4.27
C MET A 289 5.46 21.32 -3.78
N ARG A 290 4.38 20.59 -4.05
CA ARG A 290 4.20 19.23 -3.57
C ARG A 290 4.97 18.20 -4.39
N TYR A 291 4.99 18.35 -5.72
CA TYR A 291 5.51 17.33 -6.65
C TYR A 291 6.78 17.75 -7.42
N GLY A 292 7.27 18.97 -7.21
CA GLY A 292 8.45 19.49 -7.88
C GLY A 292 8.23 19.94 -9.32
N VAL A 293 7.12 19.53 -9.94
CA VAL A 293 6.76 19.80 -11.34
C VAL A 293 5.40 20.47 -11.45
N THR A 294 5.16 21.18 -12.55
CA THR A 294 3.85 21.81 -12.80
C THR A 294 2.78 20.77 -13.14
N PRO A 295 1.46 21.10 -12.96
CA PRO A 295 0.38 20.22 -13.39
C PRO A 295 0.47 19.82 -14.86
N GLY A 296 0.92 20.75 -15.73
CA GLY A 296 1.08 20.48 -17.16
C GLY A 296 2.22 19.49 -17.47
N GLU A 297 3.34 19.60 -16.77
CA GLU A 297 4.46 18.65 -16.86
C GLU A 297 4.04 17.26 -16.36
N TRP A 298 3.37 17.21 -15.21
CA TRP A 298 2.84 15.97 -14.63
C TRP A 298 1.87 15.22 -15.56
N ARG A 299 1.04 15.95 -16.32
CA ARG A 299 0.09 15.39 -17.28
C ARG A 299 0.77 14.73 -18.47
N ARG A 300 1.95 15.22 -18.88
CA ARG A 300 2.72 14.71 -20.02
C ARG A 300 3.57 13.48 -19.71
N GLY A 301 4.00 13.33 -18.48
CA GLY A 301 4.79 12.17 -17.99
C GLY A 301 3.91 11.13 -17.35
#